data_ca02c4c859c8661c4c3885dc41ad0b89
#
_entry.id   ca02c4c859c8661c4c3885dc41ad0b89
#
_cell.length_a   1.000
_cell.length_b   1.000
_cell.length_c   1.000
_cell.angle_alpha   90.00
_cell.angle_beta   90.00
_cell.angle_gamma   90.00
#
_symmetry.space_group_name_H-M   'P 1'
#
loop_
_entity.id
_entity.type
_entity.pdbx_description
1 polymer ?
#
loop_
_entity_poly.entity_id
_entity_poly.type
_entity_poly.pdbx_seq_one_letter_code
_entity_poly.pdbx_strand_id
1 'polypeptide(L)'
;MLDNLRGMAVFASVVGHGSFSGSARELGITTSAVSQQIRSLENELGVVLLHRSTRKLSLTEAGESFYEAAKDVVSAAEQGRIKVNQLRDELAGSLRVSTTPELGVN
;
A
#
# COMPACT_ATOMS: atom_id res chain seq x y z
N MET A 1 -16.90 0.63 -2.69
CA MET A 1 -15.98 1.53 -2.01
C MET A 1 -14.75 0.84 -1.46
N LEU A 2 -14.95 -0.21 -0.69
CA LEU A 2 -13.81 -0.94 -0.14
C LEU A 2 -12.97 -1.62 -1.20
N ASP A 3 -13.58 -2.02 -2.30
CA ASP A 3 -12.85 -2.63 -3.40
C ASP A 3 -11.81 -1.67 -3.97
N ASN A 4 -12.09 -0.38 -3.88
CA ASN A 4 -11.18 0.64 -4.37
C ASN A 4 -9.90 0.75 -3.56
N LEU A 5 -9.95 0.36 -2.29
CA LEU A 5 -8.76 0.48 -1.45
C LEU A 5 -7.62 -0.39 -1.96
N ARG A 6 -7.94 -1.59 -2.41
CA ARG A 6 -6.92 -2.44 -2.98
C ARG A 6 -6.36 -1.83 -4.27
N GLY A 7 -7.26 -1.33 -5.11
CA GLY A 7 -6.82 -0.65 -6.33
C GLY A 7 -5.97 0.56 -6.05
N MET A 8 -6.32 1.32 -5.01
CA MET A 8 -5.53 2.48 -4.61
C MET A 8 -4.13 2.08 -4.19
N ALA A 9 -4.02 1.00 -3.42
CA ALA A 9 -2.72 0.53 -2.95
C ALA A 9 -1.87 0.07 -4.13
N VAL A 10 -2.47 -0.67 -5.07
CA VAL A 10 -1.76 -1.12 -6.25
C VAL A 10 -1.31 0.08 -7.09
N PHE A 11 -2.20 1.05 -7.26
CA PHE A 11 -1.88 2.25 -8.02
C PHE A 11 -0.72 3.02 -7.40
N ALA A 12 -0.76 3.22 -6.08
CA ALA A 12 0.32 3.91 -5.38
C ALA A 12 1.64 3.16 -5.54
N SER A 13 1.59 1.84 -5.49
CA SER A 13 2.79 1.02 -5.66
C SER A 13 3.37 1.18 -7.07
N VAL A 14 2.52 1.16 -8.09
CA VAL A 14 2.97 1.31 -9.47
C VAL A 14 3.65 2.66 -9.68
N VAL A 15 3.03 3.71 -9.17
CA VAL A 15 3.58 5.05 -9.32
C VAL A 15 4.89 5.18 -8.54
N GLY A 16 4.92 4.66 -7.33
CA GLY A 16 6.11 4.72 -6.49
C GLY A 16 7.31 3.99 -7.08
N HIS A 17 7.06 2.84 -7.71
CA HIS A 17 8.13 2.09 -8.36
C HIS A 17 8.48 2.60 -9.75
N GLY A 18 7.54 3.29 -10.35
CA GLY A 18 7.72 3.76 -11.72
C GLY A 18 7.58 2.65 -12.75
N SER A 19 7.06 1.49 -12.36
CA SER A 19 6.88 0.39 -13.30
C SER A 19 5.89 -0.62 -12.76
N PHE A 20 5.23 -1.31 -13.69
CA PHE A 20 4.32 -2.39 -13.34
C PHE A 20 5.06 -3.58 -12.77
N SER A 21 6.23 -3.89 -13.33
CA SER A 21 6.98 -5.06 -12.88
C SER A 21 7.55 -4.86 -11.49
N GLY A 22 7.99 -3.66 -11.15
CA GLY A 22 8.45 -3.37 -9.80
C GLY A 22 7.34 -3.54 -8.79
N SER A 23 6.16 -3.04 -9.12
CA SER A 23 4.99 -3.16 -8.26
C SER A 23 4.59 -4.62 -8.09
N ALA A 24 4.59 -5.39 -9.18
CA ALA A 24 4.23 -6.80 -9.12
C ALA A 24 5.15 -7.55 -8.17
N ARG A 25 6.43 -7.25 -8.22
CA ARG A 25 7.41 -7.87 -7.35
C ARG A 25 7.15 -7.54 -5.89
N GLU A 26 6.89 -6.27 -5.61
CA GLU A 26 6.61 -5.86 -4.24
C GLU A 26 5.36 -6.52 -3.69
N LEU A 27 4.32 -6.59 -4.52
CA LEU A 27 3.03 -7.08 -4.07
C LEU A 27 2.90 -8.60 -4.15
N GLY A 28 3.86 -9.26 -4.77
CA GLY A 28 3.83 -10.72 -4.88
C GLY A 28 2.77 -11.22 -5.81
N ILE A 29 2.44 -10.45 -6.85
CA ILE A 29 1.46 -10.85 -7.86
C ILE A 29 2.06 -10.68 -9.24
N THR A 30 1.34 -11.11 -10.26
CA THR A 30 1.85 -11.00 -11.63
C THR A 30 1.68 -9.58 -12.15
N THR A 31 2.49 -9.24 -13.15
CA THR A 31 2.36 -7.96 -13.82
C THR A 31 0.98 -7.81 -14.45
N SER A 32 0.45 -8.90 -14.99
CA SER A 32 -0.91 -8.93 -15.52
C SER A 32 -1.94 -8.55 -14.47
N ALA A 33 -1.78 -9.10 -13.27
CA ALA A 33 -2.72 -8.83 -12.19
C ALA A 33 -2.64 -7.36 -11.79
N VAL A 34 -1.45 -6.80 -11.75
CA VAL A 34 -1.29 -5.37 -11.45
C VAL A 34 -2.03 -4.53 -12.50
N SER A 35 -1.81 -4.85 -13.76
CA SER A 35 -2.44 -4.12 -14.85
C SER A 35 -3.96 -4.21 -14.76
N GLN A 36 -4.47 -5.37 -14.42
CA GLN A 36 -5.91 -5.59 -14.30
C GLN A 36 -6.49 -4.80 -13.13
N GLN A 37 -5.78 -4.75 -12.02
CA GLN A 37 -6.23 -3.96 -10.88
C GLN A 37 -6.32 -2.48 -11.24
N ILE A 38 -5.35 -1.97 -11.97
CA ILE A 38 -5.37 -0.57 -12.39
C ILE A 38 -6.54 -0.30 -13.33
N ARG A 39 -6.78 -1.19 -14.29
CA ARG A 39 -7.91 -1.02 -15.21
C ARG A 39 -9.23 -1.03 -14.49
N SER A 40 -9.36 -1.93 -13.52
CA SER A 40 -10.57 -2.02 -12.74
C SER A 40 -10.81 -0.73 -11.96
N LEU A 41 -9.76 -0.18 -11.40
CA LEU A 41 -9.84 1.09 -10.69
C LEU A 41 -10.24 2.22 -11.63
N GLU A 42 -9.62 2.28 -12.79
CA GLU A 42 -9.97 3.31 -13.78
C GLU A 42 -11.41 3.19 -14.23
N ASN A 43 -11.88 1.98 -14.45
CA ASN A 43 -13.26 1.75 -14.84
C ASN A 43 -14.23 2.23 -13.77
N GLU A 44 -13.89 1.96 -12.53
CA GLU A 44 -14.75 2.35 -11.42
C GLU A 44 -14.80 3.85 -11.25
N LEU A 45 -13.68 4.51 -11.43
CA LEU A 45 -13.59 5.96 -11.31
C LEU A 45 -14.07 6.68 -12.56
N GLY A 46 -14.11 5.97 -13.68
CA GLY A 46 -14.53 6.56 -14.93
C GLY A 46 -13.51 7.49 -15.56
N VAL A 47 -12.23 7.34 -15.19
CA VAL A 47 -11.16 8.15 -15.75
C VAL A 47 -9.93 7.29 -15.96
N VAL A 48 -9.05 7.76 -16.85
CA VAL A 48 -7.75 7.13 -17.05
C VAL A 48 -6.76 7.79 -16.12
N LEU A 49 -6.02 6.98 -15.39
CA LEU A 49 -5.05 7.47 -14.43
C LEU A 49 -3.63 7.43 -14.96
N LEU A 50 -3.34 6.50 -15.84
CA LEU A 50 -2.01 6.33 -16.38
C LEU A 50 -2.01 6.37 -17.89
N HIS A 51 -1.02 7.04 -18.45
CA HIS A 51 -0.75 6.95 -19.88
C HIS A 51 0.04 5.67 -20.10
N ARG A 52 -0.47 4.83 -20.97
CA ARG A 52 0.14 3.54 -21.19
C ARG A 52 0.94 3.48 -22.48
N SER A 53 1.45 4.57 -22.89
CA SER A 53 2.20 4.54 -24.10
C SER A 53 3.59 4.07 -23.75
N THR A 54 3.91 3.06 -24.33
CA THR A 54 5.20 2.57 -24.63
C THR A 54 6.21 2.55 -23.52
N ARG A 55 7.03 3.58 -23.45
CA ARG A 55 8.24 3.42 -22.71
C ARG A 55 8.19 3.90 -21.31
N LYS A 56 7.41 4.92 -21.12
CA LYS A 56 7.48 5.61 -19.87
C LYS A 56 6.15 5.66 -19.21
N LEU A 57 6.12 5.24 -17.99
CA LEU A 57 4.93 5.36 -17.18
C LEU A 57 4.76 6.82 -16.80
N SER A 58 3.59 7.37 -17.07
CA SER A 58 3.30 8.73 -16.66
C SER A 58 1.86 8.84 -16.22
N LEU A 59 1.60 9.83 -15.40
CA LEU A 59 0.27 10.06 -14.85
C LEU A 59 -0.51 11.03 -15.70
N THR A 60 -1.81 10.77 -15.85
CA THR A 60 -2.71 11.80 -16.36
C THR A 60 -2.93 12.82 -15.25
N GLU A 61 -3.62 13.90 -15.57
CA GLU A 61 -3.97 14.88 -14.56
C GLU A 61 -4.82 14.23 -13.46
N ALA A 62 -5.77 13.39 -13.86
CA ALA A 62 -6.58 12.65 -12.90
C ALA A 62 -5.71 11.73 -12.05
N GLY A 63 -4.71 11.11 -12.69
CA GLY A 63 -3.79 10.24 -11.98
C GLY A 63 -2.97 10.96 -10.93
N GLU A 64 -2.50 12.16 -11.27
CA GLU A 64 -1.74 12.95 -10.31
C GLU A 64 -2.57 13.29 -9.08
N SER A 65 -3.80 13.72 -9.33
CA SER A 65 -4.70 14.08 -8.26
C SER A 65 -5.03 12.86 -7.38
N PHE A 66 -5.33 11.76 -8.03
CA PHE A 66 -5.70 10.54 -7.30
C PHE A 66 -4.53 9.95 -6.54
N TYR A 67 -3.32 10.08 -7.09
CA TYR A 67 -2.13 9.56 -6.43
C TYR A 67 -1.91 10.22 -5.08
N GLU A 68 -2.16 11.52 -4.98
CA GLU A 68 -2.01 12.20 -3.70
C GLU A 68 -2.88 11.56 -2.63
N ALA A 69 -4.12 11.27 -2.97
CA ALA A 69 -5.03 10.62 -2.04
C ALA A 69 -4.62 9.17 -1.76
N ALA A 70 -4.26 8.44 -2.80
CA ALA A 70 -3.88 7.04 -2.66
C ALA A 70 -2.64 6.89 -1.79
N LYS A 71 -1.68 7.77 -1.97
CA LYS A 71 -0.45 7.78 -1.20
C LYS A 71 -0.75 7.98 0.28
N ASP A 72 -1.65 8.90 0.59
CA ASP A 72 -2.02 9.19 1.97
C ASP A 72 -2.72 8.01 2.63
N VAL A 73 -3.60 7.35 1.89
CA VAL A 73 -4.31 6.18 2.41
C VAL A 73 -3.33 5.06 2.74
N VAL A 74 -2.42 4.77 1.83
CA VAL A 74 -1.43 3.72 2.04
C VAL A 74 -0.52 4.05 3.21
N SER A 75 -0.10 5.31 3.31
CA SER A 75 0.76 5.76 4.39
C SER A 75 0.05 5.61 5.74
N ALA A 76 -1.22 5.99 5.81
CA ALA A 76 -1.98 5.87 7.05
C ALA A 76 -2.12 4.41 7.47
N ALA A 77 -2.39 3.54 6.51
CA ALA A 77 -2.51 2.11 6.80
C ALA A 77 -1.19 1.54 7.31
N GLU A 78 -0.10 1.95 6.69
CA GLU A 78 1.22 1.47 7.10
C GLU A 78 1.56 1.95 8.50
N GLN A 79 1.26 3.20 8.81
CA GLN A 79 1.51 3.72 10.15
C GLN A 79 0.68 3.00 11.20
N GLY A 80 -0.56 2.66 10.86
CA GLY A 80 -1.38 1.88 11.77
C GLY A 80 -0.77 0.52 12.04
N ARG A 81 -0.27 -0.13 11.01
CA ARG A 81 0.35 -1.43 11.15
C ARG A 81 1.60 -1.36 12.03
N ILE A 82 2.40 -0.32 11.83
CA ILE A 82 3.60 -0.12 12.62
C ILE A 82 3.25 0.05 14.10
N LYS A 83 2.22 0.85 14.38
CA LYS A 83 1.80 1.08 15.76
C LYS A 83 1.34 -0.21 16.43
N VAL A 84 0.59 -1.02 15.70
CA VAL A 84 0.13 -2.29 16.25
C VAL A 84 1.29 -3.23 16.49
N ASN A 85 2.25 -3.26 15.58
CA ASN A 85 3.44 -4.10 15.76
C ASN A 85 4.25 -3.67 16.97
N GLN A 86 4.39 -2.38 17.18
CA GLN A 86 5.10 -1.87 18.34
C GLN A 86 4.40 -2.27 19.63
N LEU A 87 3.09 -2.12 19.65
CA LEU A 87 2.31 -2.48 20.83
C LEU A 87 2.44 -3.97 21.14
N ARG A 88 2.38 -4.80 20.11
CA ARG A 88 2.52 -6.24 20.28
C ARG A 88 3.89 -6.58 20.84
N ASP A 89 4.93 -5.93 20.36
CA ASP A 89 6.29 -6.17 20.84
C ASP A 89 6.44 -5.73 22.28
N GLU A 90 5.83 -4.62 22.66
CA GLU A 90 5.84 -4.15 24.04
C GLU A 90 5.14 -5.13 24.95
N LEU A 91 3.99 -5.64 24.52
CA LEU A 91 3.26 -6.60 25.32
C LEU A 91 4.06 -7.88 25.50
N ALA A 92 4.71 -8.36 24.46
CA ALA A 92 5.55 -9.54 24.54
C ALA A 92 6.73 -9.31 25.49
N GLY A 93 7.33 -8.13 25.42
CA GLY A 93 8.39 -7.78 26.32
C GLY A 93 7.93 -7.72 27.74
N SER A 94 6.78 -7.15 27.99
CA SER A 94 6.17 -7.08 29.30
C SER A 94 5.93 -8.46 29.89
N LEU A 95 5.41 -9.35 29.06
CA LEU A 95 5.17 -10.71 29.49
C LEU A 95 6.46 -11.41 29.90
N ARG A 96 7.51 -11.19 29.17
CA ARG A 96 8.79 -11.76 29.49
C ARG A 96 9.31 -11.26 30.84
N VAL A 97 9.18 -9.97 31.05
CA VAL A 97 9.61 -9.37 32.30
C VAL A 97 8.81 -9.92 33.46
N SER A 98 7.50 -10.09 33.26
CA SER A 98 6.68 -10.55 34.36
C SER A 98 6.95 -12.00 34.71
N THR A 99 7.44 -12.81 33.79
CA THR A 99 7.83 -14.17 34.13
C THR A 99 9.16 -14.20 34.84
N THR A 100 9.93 -13.15 34.71
CA THR A 100 11.19 -13.03 35.44
C THR A 100 10.86 -12.46 36.80
N PRO A 101 11.14 -13.18 37.83
CA PRO A 101 10.79 -12.67 39.15
C PRO A 101 11.47 -11.39 39.44
N GLU A 102 11.21 -10.52 39.49
CA GLU A 102 11.57 -9.35 39.61
C GLU A 102 11.55 -8.41 39.03
N LEU A 103 11.15 -8.13 38.53
CA LEU A 103 10.89 -7.24 37.85
C LEU A 103 10.17 -6.83 37.55
N GLY A 104 9.85 -6.74 37.84
CA GLY A 104 9.18 -6.26 37.41
C GLY A 104 8.59 -5.99 37.24
N VAL A 105 8.49 -6.22 37.72
CA VAL A 105 7.84 -6.11 37.41
C VAL A 105 7.44 -5.63 37.06
N ASN A 106 7.42 -5.44 37.12
CA ASN A 106 6.97 -5.00 36.67
C ASN A 106 6.77 -4.68 36.07
#